data_a6b97113dec4302723f8b42a7645001d
#
_entry.id   a6b97113dec4302723f8b42a7645001d
#
_cell.length_a   1.000
_cell.length_b   1.000
_cell.length_c   1.000
_cell.angle_alpha   90.00
_cell.angle_beta   90.00
_cell.angle_gamma   90.00
#
_symmetry.space_group_name_H-M   'P 1'
#
loop_
_entity.id
_entity.type
_entity.pdbx_description
1 polymer ?
#
loop_
_entity_poly.entity_id
_entity_poly.type
_entity_poly.pdbx_seq_one_letter_code
_entity_poly.pdbx_strand_id
1 'polypeptide(L)'
;MSEIYNIIEKKKLDVVSNPIEKSHGLPNECYTSEKYTQLERKKLFEDKWVVIGVASSLPKIGDAKPFDLLGIPIIILRDKQNKIRVFHNVCSHRGYKILQKDCKIKNVIRCPYHSWSYDMSGKLVGTPHVGGMNKHECKKFDKSKSNLKEIRSYIWLDMIFVNL
;
A
#
# COMPACT_ATOMS: atom_id res chain seq x y z
N MET A 1 1.59 -9.14 -23.77
CA MET A 1 0.97 -8.29 -24.80
C MET A 1 -0.36 -8.83 -25.35
N SER A 2 -0.65 -10.13 -25.25
CA SER A 2 -1.90 -10.70 -25.79
C SER A 2 -3.20 -10.32 -25.02
N GLU A 3 -3.13 -10.08 -23.72
CA GLU A 3 -4.33 -9.85 -22.88
C GLU A 3 -5.09 -8.56 -23.27
N ILE A 4 -4.39 -7.50 -23.65
CA ILE A 4 -5.01 -6.23 -24.04
C ILE A 4 -5.84 -6.38 -25.33
N TYR A 5 -5.41 -7.23 -26.28
CA TYR A 5 -6.13 -7.43 -27.55
C TYR A 5 -7.44 -8.20 -27.39
N ASN A 6 -7.65 -8.83 -26.22
CA ASN A 6 -8.94 -9.42 -25.86
C ASN A 6 -9.97 -8.37 -25.39
N ILE A 7 -9.50 -7.15 -25.13
CA ILE A 7 -10.32 -6.03 -24.62
C ILE A 7 -10.49 -4.96 -25.70
N ILE A 8 -9.42 -4.66 -26.43
CA ILE A 8 -9.37 -3.59 -27.43
C ILE A 8 -8.78 -4.15 -28.71
N GLU A 9 -9.45 -3.92 -29.82
CA GLU A 9 -8.95 -4.33 -31.13
C GLU A 9 -7.58 -3.69 -31.43
N LYS A 10 -6.63 -4.51 -31.88
CA LYS A 10 -5.25 -4.08 -32.18
C LYS A 10 -5.22 -2.84 -33.08
N LYS A 11 -6.05 -2.80 -34.13
CA LYS A 11 -6.10 -1.67 -35.05
C LYS A 11 -6.43 -0.33 -34.40
N LYS A 12 -7.23 -0.31 -33.31
CA LYS A 12 -7.54 0.89 -32.52
C LYS A 12 -6.34 1.38 -31.72
N LEU A 13 -5.47 0.47 -31.26
CA LEU A 13 -4.26 0.81 -30.55
C LEU A 13 -3.12 1.20 -31.49
N ASP A 14 -3.04 0.60 -32.66
CA ASP A 14 -1.99 0.91 -33.65
C ASP A 14 -2.01 2.39 -34.08
N VAL A 15 -3.22 3.00 -34.19
CA VAL A 15 -3.34 4.42 -34.55
C VAL A 15 -2.87 5.39 -33.48
N VAL A 16 -2.84 4.97 -32.21
CA VAL A 16 -2.31 5.79 -31.08
C VAL A 16 -0.79 5.97 -31.22
N SER A 17 -0.10 4.99 -31.80
CA SER A 17 1.35 5.00 -31.99
C SER A 17 1.82 5.68 -33.28
N ASN A 18 0.91 6.23 -34.06
CA ASN A 18 1.24 7.00 -35.28
C ASN A 18 1.99 8.30 -34.93
N PRO A 19 2.70 8.91 -35.89
CA PRO A 19 3.18 10.28 -35.75
C PRO A 19 2.07 11.22 -35.30
N ILE A 20 2.42 12.28 -34.57
CA ILE A 20 1.45 13.16 -33.88
C ILE A 20 0.38 13.74 -34.83
N GLU A 21 0.75 13.98 -36.07
CA GLU A 21 -0.17 14.53 -37.12
C GLU A 21 -1.25 13.53 -37.55
N LYS A 22 -1.07 12.25 -37.28
CA LYS A 22 -1.97 11.14 -37.67
C LYS A 22 -2.40 10.28 -36.48
N SER A 23 -1.94 10.64 -35.28
CA SER A 23 -2.27 9.92 -34.04
C SER A 23 -3.69 10.29 -33.58
N HIS A 24 -4.35 9.34 -32.95
CA HIS A 24 -5.62 9.54 -32.25
C HIS A 24 -5.42 9.35 -30.74
N GLY A 25 -6.35 9.84 -29.92
CA GLY A 25 -6.43 9.55 -28.50
C GLY A 25 -6.66 8.05 -28.23
N LEU A 26 -6.50 7.65 -26.99
CA LEU A 26 -6.78 6.27 -26.58
C LEU A 26 -8.25 5.90 -26.88
N PRO A 27 -8.51 4.64 -27.28
CA PRO A 27 -9.87 4.14 -27.46
C PRO A 27 -10.72 4.30 -26.20
N ASN A 28 -12.04 4.50 -26.35
CA ASN A 28 -12.97 4.66 -25.23
C ASN A 28 -12.91 3.53 -24.22
N GLU A 29 -12.63 2.31 -24.66
CA GLU A 29 -12.48 1.13 -23.81
C GLU A 29 -11.39 1.30 -22.75
N CYS A 30 -10.35 2.12 -23.01
CA CYS A 30 -9.31 2.45 -22.02
C CYS A 30 -9.86 3.24 -20.82
N TYR A 31 -10.98 3.93 -20.99
CA TYR A 31 -11.59 4.77 -19.96
C TYR A 31 -12.83 4.16 -19.33
N THR A 32 -13.50 3.24 -20.02
CA THR A 32 -14.83 2.75 -19.63
C THR A 32 -14.89 1.25 -19.35
N SER A 33 -13.87 0.48 -19.74
CA SER A 33 -13.87 -0.97 -19.56
C SER A 33 -13.31 -1.39 -18.19
N GLU A 34 -14.13 -2.04 -17.37
CA GLU A 34 -13.72 -2.66 -16.11
C GLU A 34 -12.56 -3.66 -16.30
N LYS A 35 -12.62 -4.46 -17.39
CA LYS A 35 -11.55 -5.42 -17.71
C LYS A 35 -10.22 -4.72 -18.02
N TYR A 36 -10.28 -3.57 -18.69
CA TYR A 36 -9.09 -2.77 -18.97
C TYR A 36 -8.50 -2.20 -17.67
N THR A 37 -9.34 -1.63 -16.79
CA THR A 37 -8.93 -1.12 -15.48
C THR A 37 -8.27 -2.19 -14.63
N GLN A 38 -8.82 -3.42 -14.63
CA GLN A 38 -8.20 -4.55 -13.91
C GLN A 38 -6.85 -4.96 -14.48
N LEU A 39 -6.71 -4.96 -15.83
CA LEU A 39 -5.44 -5.23 -16.48
C LEU A 39 -4.40 -4.15 -16.17
N GLU A 40 -4.79 -2.89 -16.24
CA GLU A 40 -3.96 -1.73 -15.92
C GLU A 40 -3.51 -1.76 -14.45
N ARG A 41 -4.43 -2.03 -13.53
CA ARG A 41 -4.13 -2.22 -12.11
C ARG A 41 -3.02 -3.25 -11.92
N LYS A 42 -3.18 -4.44 -12.49
CA LYS A 42 -2.21 -5.53 -12.39
C LYS A 42 -0.86 -5.17 -13.02
N LYS A 43 -0.85 -4.56 -14.21
CA LYS A 43 0.38 -4.34 -15.00
C LYS A 43 1.14 -3.09 -14.63
N LEU A 44 0.45 -2.05 -14.14
CA LEU A 44 1.06 -0.77 -13.79
C LEU A 44 1.16 -0.57 -12.29
N PHE A 45 0.07 -0.79 -11.55
CA PHE A 45 0.03 -0.42 -10.13
C PHE A 45 0.56 -1.51 -9.19
N GLU A 46 0.46 -2.79 -9.55
CA GLU A 46 0.97 -3.89 -8.73
C GLU A 46 2.42 -4.26 -9.08
N ASP A 47 2.81 -4.15 -10.35
CA ASP A 47 4.13 -4.58 -10.84
C ASP A 47 5.18 -3.46 -10.94
N LYS A 48 4.78 -2.18 -10.87
CA LYS A 48 5.66 -1.04 -11.13
C LYS A 48 5.77 -0.12 -9.92
N TRP A 49 6.69 0.84 -10.00
CA TRP A 49 6.80 1.90 -9.02
C TRP A 49 5.68 2.93 -9.23
N VAL A 50 4.90 3.18 -8.19
CA VAL A 50 3.74 4.07 -8.22
C VAL A 50 3.92 5.16 -7.18
N VAL A 51 3.65 6.41 -7.54
CA VAL A 51 3.62 7.54 -6.60
C VAL A 51 2.33 7.49 -5.79
N ILE A 52 2.47 7.54 -4.45
CA ILE A 52 1.33 7.51 -3.52
C ILE A 52 1.19 8.80 -2.67
N GLY A 53 2.06 9.77 -2.86
CA GLY A 53 2.02 11.03 -2.14
C GLY A 53 3.37 11.71 -2.06
N VAL A 54 3.47 12.68 -1.17
CA VAL A 54 4.70 13.45 -0.92
C VAL A 54 5.13 13.33 0.55
N ALA A 55 6.44 13.22 0.80
CA ALA A 55 7.00 13.01 2.14
C ALA A 55 6.80 14.24 3.04
N SER A 56 6.75 15.44 2.47
CA SER A 56 6.44 16.70 3.17
C SER A 56 5.02 16.73 3.77
N SER A 57 4.10 15.86 3.29
CA SER A 57 2.77 15.74 3.89
C SER A 57 2.77 15.05 5.26
N LEU A 58 3.90 14.44 5.67
CA LEU A 58 4.16 13.88 6.99
C LEU A 58 5.40 14.56 7.60
N PRO A 59 5.32 15.84 8.00
CA PRO A 59 6.51 16.64 8.35
C PRO A 59 7.18 16.22 9.66
N LYS A 60 6.48 15.54 10.56
CA LYS A 60 6.97 15.25 11.92
C LYS A 60 7.03 13.74 12.19
N ILE A 61 8.03 13.31 12.95
CA ILE A 61 8.13 11.93 13.47
C ILE A 61 6.79 11.52 14.08
N GLY A 62 6.32 10.34 13.71
CA GLY A 62 5.04 9.76 14.11
C GLY A 62 3.83 10.18 13.27
N ASP A 63 3.96 11.14 12.35
CA ASP A 63 2.87 11.41 11.41
C ASP A 63 2.58 10.16 10.59
N ALA A 64 1.31 9.78 10.53
CA ALA A 64 0.88 8.58 9.83
C ALA A 64 -0.43 8.81 9.10
N LYS A 65 -0.51 8.31 7.87
CA LYS A 65 -1.69 8.41 6.99
C LYS A 65 -2.06 7.04 6.45
N PRO A 66 -3.35 6.67 6.49
CA PRO A 66 -3.86 5.59 5.65
C PRO A 66 -3.96 6.08 4.21
N PHE A 67 -3.69 5.19 3.28
CA PHE A 67 -3.86 5.41 1.85
C PHE A 67 -4.49 4.16 1.24
N ASP A 68 -5.31 4.32 0.22
CA ASP A 68 -5.87 3.21 -0.54
C ASP A 68 -5.30 3.23 -1.96
N LEU A 69 -4.53 2.22 -2.30
CA LEU A 69 -4.01 2.05 -3.64
C LEU A 69 -4.88 1.02 -4.38
N LEU A 70 -5.93 1.48 -5.03
CA LEU A 70 -6.86 0.64 -5.80
C LEU A 70 -7.42 -0.55 -5.00
N GLY A 71 -7.85 -0.30 -3.76
CA GLY A 71 -8.37 -1.32 -2.85
C GLY A 71 -7.31 -2.02 -2.00
N ILE A 72 -6.03 -1.67 -2.14
CA ILE A 72 -4.95 -2.16 -1.27
C ILE A 72 -4.71 -1.15 -0.16
N PRO A 73 -5.10 -1.45 1.08
CA PRO A 73 -4.94 -0.52 2.18
C PRO A 73 -3.48 -0.42 2.61
N ILE A 74 -2.95 0.80 2.69
CA ILE A 74 -1.55 1.12 3.00
C ILE A 74 -1.49 2.07 4.20
N ILE A 75 -0.42 1.99 4.99
CA ILE A 75 -0.01 2.99 5.98
C ILE A 75 1.26 3.66 5.47
N ILE A 76 1.27 4.99 5.43
CA ILE A 76 2.47 5.79 5.23
C ILE A 76 2.80 6.42 6.57
N LEU A 77 4.03 6.27 7.06
CA LEU A 77 4.45 6.67 8.40
C LEU A 77 5.84 7.32 8.35
N ARG A 78 6.04 8.43 9.09
CA ARG A 78 7.38 8.91 9.39
C ARG A 78 7.86 8.31 10.72
N ASP A 79 8.88 7.47 10.64
CA ASP A 79 9.41 6.71 11.78
C ASP A 79 10.32 7.55 12.72
N LYS A 80 10.82 6.91 13.80
CA LYS A 80 11.72 7.54 14.79
C LYS A 80 13.08 7.95 14.22
N GLN A 81 13.51 7.38 13.10
CA GLN A 81 14.73 7.73 12.37
C GLN A 81 14.48 8.81 11.31
N ASN A 82 13.30 9.47 11.34
CA ASN A 82 12.86 10.46 10.37
C ASN A 82 12.73 9.92 8.93
N LYS A 83 12.57 8.60 8.76
CA LYS A 83 12.37 7.94 7.46
C LYS A 83 10.90 7.73 7.19
N ILE A 84 10.50 7.82 5.93
CA ILE A 84 9.18 7.38 5.50
C ILE A 84 9.22 5.85 5.38
N ARG A 85 8.26 5.21 6.04
CA ARG A 85 7.99 3.78 5.93
C ARG A 85 6.60 3.54 5.38
N VAL A 86 6.45 2.49 4.63
CA VAL A 86 5.17 2.11 4.04
C VAL A 86 4.87 0.66 4.39
N PHE A 87 3.67 0.40 4.91
CA PHE A 87 3.22 -0.94 5.30
C PHE A 87 1.85 -1.24 4.71
N HIS A 88 1.52 -2.50 4.53
CA HIS A 88 0.13 -2.88 4.39
C HIS A 88 -0.65 -2.50 5.65
N ASN A 89 -1.77 -1.81 5.49
CA ASN A 89 -2.66 -1.38 6.59
C ASN A 89 -3.55 -2.53 7.05
N VAL A 90 -2.92 -3.66 7.36
CA VAL A 90 -3.60 -4.93 7.67
C VAL A 90 -2.94 -5.54 8.90
N CYS A 91 -3.72 -5.76 9.94
CA CYS A 91 -3.24 -6.40 11.17
C CYS A 91 -2.96 -7.89 10.94
N SER A 92 -1.76 -8.34 11.28
CA SER A 92 -1.32 -9.74 11.12
C SER A 92 -2.12 -10.75 11.97
N HIS A 93 -2.97 -10.27 12.90
CA HIS A 93 -3.81 -11.14 13.72
C HIS A 93 -5.00 -11.68 12.93
N ARG A 94 -5.88 -10.79 12.44
CA ARG A 94 -7.14 -11.14 11.76
C ARG A 94 -7.48 -10.20 10.61
N GLY A 95 -6.50 -9.63 9.94
CA GLY A 95 -6.70 -8.83 8.73
C GLY A 95 -7.41 -7.49 8.92
N TYR A 96 -7.59 -7.01 10.17
CA TYR A 96 -8.30 -5.75 10.40
C TYR A 96 -7.49 -4.54 9.93
N LYS A 97 -8.14 -3.56 9.30
CA LYS A 97 -7.53 -2.29 8.86
C LYS A 97 -7.16 -1.46 10.09
N ILE A 98 -5.86 -1.23 10.31
CA ILE A 98 -5.32 -0.66 11.55
C ILE A 98 -5.60 0.84 11.65
N LEU A 99 -5.20 1.62 10.63
CA LEU A 99 -5.43 3.06 10.57
C LEU A 99 -6.65 3.37 9.68
N GLN A 100 -7.57 4.16 10.23
CA GLN A 100 -8.79 4.59 9.54
C GLN A 100 -8.69 6.05 9.05
N LYS A 101 -7.84 6.86 9.68
CA LYS A 101 -7.64 8.28 9.40
C LYS A 101 -6.22 8.72 9.74
N ASP A 102 -5.83 9.89 9.28
CA ASP A 102 -4.58 10.53 9.66
C ASP A 102 -4.45 10.62 11.17
N CYS A 103 -3.26 10.33 11.69
CA CYS A 103 -3.02 10.35 13.12
C CYS A 103 -1.55 10.57 13.45
N LYS A 104 -1.28 10.78 14.74
CA LYS A 104 0.06 10.89 15.31
C LYS A 104 0.38 9.63 16.12
N ILE A 105 1.30 8.84 15.66
CA ILE A 105 1.82 7.68 16.39
C ILE A 105 2.88 8.17 17.39
N LYS A 106 2.62 8.01 18.68
CA LYS A 106 3.59 8.38 19.72
C LYS A 106 4.66 7.29 19.93
N ASN A 107 4.21 6.06 20.15
CA ASN A 107 5.09 4.93 20.47
C ASN A 107 4.82 3.69 19.61
N VAL A 108 3.56 3.30 19.47
CA VAL A 108 3.14 2.09 18.77
C VAL A 108 1.93 2.31 17.89
N ILE A 109 1.88 1.58 16.80
CA ILE A 109 0.72 1.43 15.92
C ILE A 109 -0.15 0.35 16.57
N ARG A 110 -1.34 0.71 17.06
CA ARG A 110 -2.23 -0.22 17.75
C ARG A 110 -3.44 -0.59 16.91
N CYS A 111 -3.66 -1.88 16.73
CA CYS A 111 -4.86 -2.38 16.08
C CYS A 111 -6.09 -2.13 16.98
N PRO A 112 -7.14 -1.46 16.48
CA PRO A 112 -8.32 -1.17 17.29
C PRO A 112 -9.17 -2.40 17.62
N TYR A 113 -8.97 -3.52 16.90
CA TYR A 113 -9.77 -4.73 17.10
C TYR A 113 -9.35 -5.51 18.37
N HIS A 114 -8.09 -5.97 18.46
CA HIS A 114 -7.61 -6.75 19.61
C HIS A 114 -6.32 -6.19 20.21
N SER A 115 -6.03 -4.91 19.98
CA SER A 115 -4.88 -4.19 20.56
C SER A 115 -3.50 -4.79 20.24
N TRP A 116 -3.37 -5.62 19.21
CA TRP A 116 -2.05 -5.99 18.74
C TRP A 116 -1.30 -4.72 18.36
N SER A 117 -0.07 -4.61 18.84
CA SER A 117 0.70 -3.36 18.77
C SER A 117 2.02 -3.59 18.06
N TYR A 118 2.33 -2.68 17.15
CA TYR A 118 3.56 -2.71 16.36
C TYR A 118 4.35 -1.43 16.64
N ASP A 119 5.66 -1.51 16.68
CA ASP A 119 6.49 -0.30 16.72
C ASP A 119 6.48 0.41 15.35
N MET A 120 7.17 1.57 15.27
CA MET A 120 7.21 2.36 14.02
C MET A 120 8.04 1.69 12.90
N SER A 121 8.79 0.62 13.22
CA SER A 121 9.48 -0.21 12.21
C SER A 121 8.61 -1.36 11.70
N GLY A 122 7.36 -1.46 12.19
CA GLY A 122 6.43 -2.53 11.84
C GLY A 122 6.59 -3.81 12.66
N LYS A 123 7.54 -3.87 13.61
CA LYS A 123 7.77 -5.05 14.46
C LYS A 123 6.64 -5.23 15.46
N LEU A 124 6.11 -6.44 15.57
CA LEU A 124 5.09 -6.79 16.55
C LEU A 124 5.68 -6.80 17.98
N VAL A 125 5.21 -5.88 18.82
CA VAL A 125 5.72 -5.69 20.19
C VAL A 125 4.71 -6.06 21.28
N GLY A 126 3.40 -6.02 20.98
CA GLY A 126 2.36 -6.33 21.95
C GLY A 126 1.30 -7.27 21.39
N THR A 127 0.98 -8.34 22.14
CA THR A 127 0.03 -9.39 21.73
C THR A 127 -0.90 -9.75 22.91
N PRO A 128 -1.85 -8.87 23.27
CA PRO A 128 -2.78 -9.16 24.36
C PRO A 128 -3.49 -10.50 24.15
N HIS A 129 -3.56 -11.30 25.24
CA HIS A 129 -4.27 -12.57 25.30
C HIS A 129 -3.80 -13.69 24.34
N VAL A 130 -2.60 -13.56 23.74
CA VAL A 130 -2.09 -14.57 22.80
C VAL A 130 -1.91 -15.97 23.44
N GLY A 131 -1.71 -16.04 24.73
CA GLY A 131 -1.62 -17.29 25.51
C GLY A 131 -2.93 -17.72 26.18
N GLY A 132 -4.03 -17.04 25.88
CA GLY A 132 -5.33 -17.21 26.55
C GLY A 132 -5.74 -15.99 27.38
N MET A 133 -6.87 -16.06 28.07
CA MET A 133 -7.38 -14.95 28.88
C MET A 133 -6.33 -14.47 29.89
N ASN A 134 -6.01 -13.17 29.85
CA ASN A 134 -4.99 -12.49 30.67
C ASN A 134 -3.55 -13.05 30.56
N LYS A 135 -3.27 -13.89 29.56
CA LYS A 135 -1.92 -14.39 29.24
C LYS A 135 -1.43 -13.71 27.96
N HIS A 136 -0.55 -12.73 28.11
CA HIS A 136 -0.07 -11.87 27.00
C HIS A 136 1.16 -12.43 26.29
N GLU A 137 1.64 -13.61 26.71
CA GLU A 137 2.77 -14.32 26.12
C GLU A 137 2.44 -15.79 25.89
N CYS A 138 3.04 -16.35 24.85
CA CYS A 138 2.95 -17.77 24.52
C CYS A 138 4.31 -18.21 23.97
N LYS A 139 4.98 -19.15 24.63
CA LYS A 139 6.31 -19.66 24.23
C LYS A 139 6.35 -20.23 22.81
N LYS A 140 5.22 -20.75 22.33
CA LYS A 140 5.11 -21.33 20.98
C LYS A 140 4.79 -20.29 19.91
N PHE A 141 4.51 -19.02 20.28
CA PHE A 141 4.14 -17.96 19.36
C PHE A 141 5.37 -17.10 19.00
N ASP A 142 5.81 -17.22 17.76
CA ASP A 142 6.92 -16.43 17.22
C ASP A 142 6.39 -15.08 16.69
N LYS A 143 6.57 -14.03 17.48
CA LYS A 143 6.15 -12.67 17.13
C LYS A 143 6.79 -12.17 15.83
N SER A 144 8.01 -12.62 15.49
CA SER A 144 8.75 -12.13 14.33
C SER A 144 8.06 -12.46 13.01
N LYS A 145 7.27 -13.53 12.98
CA LYS A 145 6.47 -13.94 11.81
C LYS A 145 5.18 -13.14 11.62
N SER A 146 4.86 -12.27 12.57
CA SER A 146 3.61 -11.50 12.59
C SER A 146 3.85 -9.98 12.58
N ASN A 147 4.99 -9.53 12.10
CA ASN A 147 5.28 -8.11 11.85
C ASN A 147 4.33 -7.54 10.78
N LEU A 148 4.17 -6.23 10.74
CA LEU A 148 3.52 -5.59 9.59
C LEU A 148 4.32 -5.90 8.33
N LYS A 149 3.62 -6.21 7.26
CA LYS A 149 4.24 -6.42 5.95
C LYS A 149 4.65 -5.07 5.38
N GLU A 150 5.95 -4.84 5.31
CA GLU A 150 6.52 -3.63 4.70
C GLU A 150 6.39 -3.67 3.19
N ILE A 151 6.05 -2.52 2.58
CA ILE A 151 5.99 -2.33 1.14
C ILE A 151 7.28 -1.64 0.72
N ARG A 152 7.92 -2.11 -0.34
CA ARG A 152 9.11 -1.46 -0.90
C ARG A 152 8.76 -0.02 -1.25
N SER A 153 9.54 0.93 -0.70
CA SER A 153 9.30 2.34 -0.93
C SER A 153 10.59 3.10 -1.19
N TYR A 154 10.51 4.16 -1.97
CA TYR A 154 11.62 5.03 -2.31
C TYR A 154 11.16 6.48 -2.36
N ILE A 155 12.01 7.42 -1.89
CA ILE A 155 11.73 8.85 -1.94
C ILE A 155 12.61 9.48 -3.00
N TRP A 156 11.99 10.17 -3.95
CA TRP A 156 12.68 10.94 -4.98
C TRP A 156 11.97 12.27 -5.19
N LEU A 157 12.70 13.38 -5.09
CA LEU A 157 12.15 14.74 -5.20
C LEU A 157 10.88 14.96 -4.35
N ASP A 158 10.92 14.52 -3.09
CA ASP A 158 9.80 14.53 -2.13
C ASP A 158 8.64 13.56 -2.47
N MET A 159 8.61 12.96 -3.65
CA MET A 159 7.59 11.97 -4.02
C MET A 159 7.85 10.62 -3.35
N ILE A 160 6.80 10.01 -2.81
CA ILE A 160 6.83 8.67 -2.21
C ILE A 160 6.42 7.67 -3.28
N PHE A 161 7.37 6.86 -3.72
CA PHE A 161 7.14 5.74 -4.63
C PHE A 161 7.00 4.45 -3.84
N VAL A 162 6.11 3.57 -4.29
CA VAL A 162 5.95 2.21 -3.77
C VAL A 162 5.95 1.19 -4.89
N ASN A 163 6.35 -0.04 -4.54
CA ASN A 163 6.24 -1.22 -5.40
C ASN A 163 5.70 -2.36 -4.53
N LEU A 164 4.52 -2.88 -4.83
CA LEU A 164 3.75 -3.86 -4.05
C LEU A 164 4.34 -5.27 -4.09
#